data_e0f9953ed84397a26ef7c202edee07b5
#
_entry.id   e0f9953ed84397a26ef7c202edee07b5
#
_cell.length_a   1.000
_cell.length_b   1.000
_cell.length_c   1.000
_cell.angle_alpha   90.00
_cell.angle_beta   90.00
_cell.angle_gamma   90.00
#
_symmetry.space_group_name_H-M   'P 1'
#
loop_
_entity.id
_entity.type
_entity.pdbx_description
1 polymer ?
#
loop_
_entity_poly.entity_id
_entity_poly.type
_entity_poly.pdbx_seq_one_letter_code
_entity_poly.pdbx_strand_id
1 'polypeptide(L)'
;MTKEEIMKPENLVYQKPRLLNDNPMHYCPGCSHGVVHKLIAEVIEEMGMAEKAIGISPVGCAVFMYNYLDIDCQEAAHGRAPALAGAIKRLWPDRLVFTYQGDGDLACIGTAETIHSLNRGDNIAIIFINNAIYGMTGGQMAPTTLVGMKTATCPYGRNPEIHGYPLKMTEIAATLQGTCYVTCLLYTSPSPRDMRRSR
;
A
#
# COMPACT_ATOMS: atom_id res chain seq x y z
N MET A 1 30.49 11.24 26.65
CA MET A 1 30.00 11.91 25.42
C MET A 1 29.10 13.06 25.84
N THR A 2 29.42 14.26 25.47
CA THR A 2 28.59 15.46 25.74
C THR A 2 27.39 15.48 24.78
N LYS A 3 26.35 16.28 25.10
CA LYS A 3 25.22 16.47 24.20
C LYS A 3 25.66 17.00 22.83
N GLU A 4 26.65 17.88 22.82
CA GLU A 4 27.21 18.44 21.59
C GLU A 4 27.94 17.40 20.74
N GLU A 5 28.63 16.45 21.36
CA GLU A 5 29.27 15.33 20.65
C GLU A 5 28.23 14.38 20.04
N ILE A 6 27.11 14.10 20.75
CA ILE A 6 26.04 13.25 20.27
C ILE A 6 25.31 13.89 19.07
N MET A 7 25.14 15.21 19.10
CA MET A 7 24.38 15.97 18.09
C MET A 7 25.19 16.30 16.82
N LYS A 8 26.42 15.83 16.71
CA LYS A 8 27.21 16.04 15.48
C LYS A 8 26.58 15.34 14.28
N PRO A 9 26.61 15.95 13.07
CA PRO A 9 26.06 15.37 11.86
C PRO A 9 26.58 13.96 11.54
N GLU A 10 27.84 13.68 11.87
CA GLU A 10 28.48 12.36 11.68
C GLU A 10 27.89 11.24 12.54
N ASN A 11 27.16 11.60 13.61
CA ASN A 11 26.49 10.68 14.51
C ASN A 11 25.00 10.49 14.16
N LEU A 12 24.55 11.07 13.03
CA LEU A 12 23.17 10.93 12.57
C LEU A 12 22.91 9.48 12.14
N VAL A 13 22.10 8.76 12.90
CA VAL A 13 21.72 7.37 12.60
C VAL A 13 20.52 7.31 11.67
N TYR A 14 19.60 8.24 11.82
CA TYR A 14 18.38 8.31 11.04
C TYR A 14 17.83 9.74 10.97
N GLN A 15 17.35 10.12 9.80
CA GLN A 15 16.62 11.37 9.59
C GLN A 15 15.28 11.05 8.92
N LYS A 16 14.22 11.66 9.42
CA LYS A 16 12.91 11.57 8.77
C LYS A 16 13.00 12.09 7.32
N PRO A 17 12.46 11.36 6.34
CA PRO A 17 12.43 11.84 4.95
C PRO A 17 11.65 13.16 4.85
N ARG A 18 12.12 14.06 3.98
CA ARG A 18 11.51 15.39 3.80
C ARG A 18 10.13 15.32 3.17
N LEU A 19 9.91 14.31 2.32
CA LEU A 19 8.60 14.07 1.68
C LEU A 19 7.51 13.63 2.67
N LEU A 20 7.87 13.22 3.88
CA LEU A 20 6.91 12.92 4.94
C LEU A 20 6.73 14.18 5.80
N ASN A 21 5.57 14.84 5.71
CA ASN A 21 5.28 16.05 6.48
C ASN A 21 5.13 15.80 7.99
N ASP A 22 4.86 16.85 8.77
CA ASP A 22 4.75 16.78 10.23
C ASP A 22 3.32 16.62 10.74
N ASN A 23 2.35 16.37 9.87
CA ASN A 23 0.97 16.16 10.29
C ASN A 23 0.86 14.92 11.19
N PRO A 24 0.18 15.03 12.34
CA PRO A 24 -0.05 13.88 13.22
C PRO A 24 -0.81 12.78 12.48
N MET A 25 -0.28 11.56 12.52
CA MET A 25 -0.91 10.40 11.90
C MET A 25 -2.20 10.03 12.65
N HIS A 26 -3.32 9.91 11.91
CA HIS A 26 -4.63 9.51 12.47
C HIS A 26 -4.89 8.00 12.41
N TYR A 27 -3.97 7.24 11.83
CA TYR A 27 -4.14 5.80 11.63
C TYR A 27 -4.16 5.02 12.95
N CYS A 28 -4.88 3.91 12.96
CA CYS A 28 -4.95 3.02 14.12
C CYS A 28 -3.57 2.44 14.46
N PRO A 29 -3.24 2.29 15.76
CA PRO A 29 -2.02 1.60 16.15
C PRO A 29 -1.91 0.21 15.54
N GLY A 30 -0.77 -0.10 14.92
CA GLY A 30 -0.50 -1.42 14.31
C GLY A 30 -1.13 -1.69 12.95
N CYS A 31 -1.87 -0.73 12.35
CA CYS A 31 -2.44 -0.91 11.00
C CYS A 31 -1.42 -0.73 9.86
N SER A 32 -0.17 -0.43 10.18
CA SER A 32 0.98 -0.29 9.27
C SER A 32 0.97 0.90 8.32
N HIS A 33 -0.13 1.63 8.13
CA HIS A 33 -0.18 2.76 7.21
C HIS A 33 0.94 3.80 7.45
N GLY A 34 1.13 4.24 8.70
CA GLY A 34 2.15 5.24 9.02
C GLY A 34 3.57 4.78 8.71
N VAL A 35 3.87 3.50 8.95
CA VAL A 35 5.17 2.91 8.62
C VAL A 35 5.39 2.86 7.12
N VAL A 36 4.37 2.45 6.37
CA VAL A 36 4.46 2.35 4.90
C VAL A 36 4.60 3.73 4.27
N HIS A 37 3.93 4.77 4.77
CA HIS A 37 4.13 6.15 4.29
C HIS A 37 5.59 6.59 4.45
N LYS A 38 6.20 6.32 5.61
CA LYS A 38 7.61 6.61 5.85
C LYS A 38 8.50 5.90 4.82
N LEU A 39 8.30 4.60 4.61
CA LEU A 39 9.07 3.81 3.66
C LEU A 39 8.90 4.30 2.21
N ILE A 40 7.69 4.68 1.82
CA ILE A 40 7.42 5.27 0.50
C ILE A 40 8.21 6.57 0.33
N ALA A 41 8.17 7.46 1.33
CA ALA A 41 8.88 8.72 1.28
C ALA A 41 10.41 8.50 1.17
N GLU A 42 10.97 7.60 1.98
CA GLU A 42 12.39 7.22 1.93
C GLU A 42 12.80 6.72 0.54
N VAL A 43 12.05 5.76 0.00
CA VAL A 43 12.36 5.16 -1.31
C VAL A 43 12.26 6.18 -2.44
N ILE A 44 11.25 7.05 -2.44
CA ILE A 44 11.10 8.11 -3.46
C ILE A 44 12.28 9.09 -3.41
N GLU A 45 12.74 9.47 -2.21
CA GLU A 45 13.91 10.33 -2.04
C GLU A 45 15.21 9.63 -2.49
N GLU A 46 15.43 8.38 -2.10
CA GLU A 46 16.60 7.59 -2.52
C GLU A 46 16.66 7.40 -4.04
N MET A 47 15.51 7.28 -4.70
CA MET A 47 15.41 7.22 -6.15
C MET A 47 15.62 8.57 -6.85
N GLY A 48 15.65 9.69 -6.11
CA GLY A 48 15.70 11.04 -6.68
C GLY A 48 14.45 11.40 -7.48
N MET A 49 13.30 10.80 -7.14
CA MET A 49 12.05 10.95 -7.90
C MET A 49 11.02 11.86 -7.23
N ALA A 50 11.39 12.64 -6.23
CA ALA A 50 10.49 13.51 -5.46
C ALA A 50 9.60 14.39 -6.36
N GLU A 51 10.19 15.09 -7.32
CA GLU A 51 9.49 15.99 -8.25
C GLU A 51 8.75 15.26 -9.40
N LYS A 52 8.85 13.95 -9.45
CA LYS A 52 8.30 13.11 -10.51
C LYS A 52 7.37 12.02 -10.01
N ALA A 53 7.16 11.92 -8.71
CA ALA A 53 6.28 10.93 -8.11
C ALA A 53 4.83 11.39 -8.16
N ILE A 54 3.94 10.50 -8.57
CA ILE A 54 2.49 10.69 -8.56
C ILE A 54 1.86 9.52 -7.83
N GLY A 55 1.27 9.80 -6.67
CA GLY A 55 0.56 8.82 -5.86
C GLY A 55 -0.94 8.83 -6.14
N ILE A 56 -1.52 7.66 -6.36
CA ILE A 56 -2.96 7.50 -6.56
C ILE A 56 -3.55 6.80 -5.35
N SER A 57 -4.38 7.51 -4.59
CA SER A 57 -5.05 6.98 -3.41
C SER A 57 -6.57 6.92 -3.63
N PRO A 58 -7.17 5.75 -3.53
CA PRO A 58 -8.62 5.57 -3.62
C PRO A 58 -9.28 5.69 -2.24
N VAL A 59 -10.58 5.54 -2.20
CA VAL A 59 -11.39 5.60 -0.99
C VAL A 59 -10.97 4.53 0.05
N GLY A 60 -11.11 4.87 1.32
CA GLY A 60 -10.70 4.09 2.48
C GLY A 60 -9.59 4.78 3.28
N CYS A 61 -8.98 4.11 4.25
CA CYS A 61 -7.90 4.71 5.05
C CYS A 61 -6.72 5.17 4.18
N ALA A 62 -6.51 4.54 3.04
CA ALA A 62 -5.45 4.87 2.09
C ALA A 62 -5.61 6.26 1.45
N VAL A 63 -6.83 6.82 1.36
CA VAL A 63 -7.09 8.12 0.73
C VAL A 63 -6.29 9.25 1.37
N PHE A 64 -6.09 9.17 2.68
CA PHE A 64 -5.39 10.21 3.42
C PHE A 64 -3.87 10.26 3.20
N MET A 65 -3.32 9.46 2.28
CA MET A 65 -1.91 9.54 1.89
C MET A 65 -1.51 10.97 1.52
N TYR A 66 -2.37 11.73 0.85
CA TYR A 66 -2.13 13.12 0.44
C TYR A 66 -1.95 14.08 1.64
N ASN A 67 -2.41 13.71 2.84
CA ASN A 67 -2.19 14.51 4.04
C ASN A 67 -0.77 14.37 4.62
N TYR A 68 -0.02 13.35 4.21
CA TYR A 68 1.23 12.96 4.83
C TYR A 68 2.42 12.98 3.89
N LEU A 69 2.23 12.79 2.59
CA LEU A 69 3.28 12.78 1.59
C LEU A 69 3.25 14.07 0.76
N ASP A 70 4.41 14.74 0.69
CA ASP A 70 4.61 15.95 -0.11
C ASP A 70 5.04 15.59 -1.53
N ILE A 71 4.10 15.02 -2.28
CA ILE A 71 4.23 14.62 -3.69
C ILE A 71 2.93 14.96 -4.42
N ASP A 72 2.94 14.90 -5.75
CA ASP A 72 1.69 14.98 -6.52
C ASP A 72 0.77 13.81 -6.18
N CYS A 73 -0.46 14.11 -5.77
CA CYS A 73 -1.46 13.11 -5.42
C CYS A 73 -2.74 13.29 -6.24
N GLN A 74 -3.33 12.18 -6.65
CA GLN A 74 -4.63 12.14 -7.28
C GLN A 74 -5.54 11.16 -6.55
N GLU A 75 -6.72 11.62 -6.16
CA GLU A 75 -7.75 10.73 -5.60
C GLU A 75 -8.46 9.98 -6.73
N ALA A 76 -8.69 8.69 -6.52
CA ALA A 76 -9.48 7.83 -7.40
C ALA A 76 -10.79 7.42 -6.73
N ALA A 77 -11.82 7.18 -7.53
CA ALA A 77 -13.02 6.49 -7.04
C ALA A 77 -12.65 5.10 -6.49
N HIS A 78 -13.44 4.61 -5.54
CA HIS A 78 -13.19 3.35 -4.84
C HIS A 78 -12.97 2.19 -5.82
N GLY A 79 -11.83 1.51 -5.69
CA GLY A 79 -11.41 0.41 -6.55
C GLY A 79 -10.86 0.81 -7.93
N ARG A 80 -10.76 2.09 -8.26
CA ARG A 80 -10.38 2.56 -9.60
C ARG A 80 -8.96 3.07 -9.72
N ALA A 81 -8.17 3.01 -8.64
CA ALA A 81 -6.81 3.53 -8.63
C ALA A 81 -5.91 2.91 -9.72
N PRO A 82 -5.89 1.59 -9.99
CA PRO A 82 -5.05 1.01 -11.03
C PRO A 82 -5.41 1.51 -12.44
N ALA A 83 -6.70 1.71 -12.71
CA ALA A 83 -7.14 2.23 -14.00
C ALA A 83 -6.68 3.68 -14.23
N LEU A 84 -6.82 4.54 -13.20
CA LEU A 84 -6.36 5.92 -13.24
C LEU A 84 -4.83 5.99 -13.34
N ALA A 85 -4.12 5.22 -12.53
CA ALA A 85 -2.66 5.16 -12.55
C ALA A 85 -2.11 4.74 -13.92
N GLY A 86 -2.71 3.71 -14.54
CA GLY A 86 -2.35 3.26 -15.88
C GLY A 86 -2.59 4.34 -16.96
N ALA A 87 -3.67 5.11 -16.85
CA ALA A 87 -3.93 6.24 -17.75
C ALA A 87 -2.90 7.36 -17.57
N ILE A 88 -2.62 7.77 -16.32
CA ILE A 88 -1.62 8.79 -16.00
C ILE A 88 -0.23 8.36 -16.50
N LYS A 89 0.15 7.10 -16.26
CA LYS A 89 1.45 6.58 -16.70
C LYS A 89 1.64 6.62 -18.22
N ARG A 90 0.59 6.43 -18.98
CA ARG A 90 0.63 6.54 -20.46
C ARG A 90 0.79 7.98 -20.94
N LEU A 91 0.20 8.94 -20.22
CA LEU A 91 0.36 10.37 -20.53
C LEU A 91 1.71 10.91 -20.08
N TRP A 92 2.25 10.37 -18.98
CA TRP A 92 3.49 10.82 -18.35
C TRP A 92 4.45 9.62 -18.11
N PRO A 93 5.06 9.08 -19.18
CA PRO A 93 5.84 7.84 -19.09
C PRO A 93 7.11 7.94 -18.26
N ASP A 94 7.64 9.14 -18.03
CA ASP A 94 8.82 9.44 -17.24
C ASP A 94 8.52 9.61 -15.73
N ARG A 95 7.25 9.66 -15.34
CA ARG A 95 6.84 9.80 -13.95
C ARG A 95 6.85 8.46 -13.20
N LEU A 96 7.18 8.52 -11.92
CA LEU A 96 6.94 7.40 -10.99
C LEU A 96 5.47 7.43 -10.59
N VAL A 97 4.68 6.53 -11.14
CA VAL A 97 3.25 6.43 -10.82
C VAL A 97 3.01 5.20 -9.97
N PHE A 98 2.36 5.37 -8.83
CA PHE A 98 2.01 4.26 -7.95
C PHE A 98 0.60 4.41 -7.38
N THR A 99 -0.02 3.28 -7.03
CA THR A 99 -1.26 3.25 -6.27
C THR A 99 -0.99 2.87 -4.81
N TYR A 100 -1.77 3.41 -3.89
CA TYR A 100 -1.71 3.09 -2.48
C TYR A 100 -3.10 2.67 -2.00
N GLN A 101 -3.32 1.36 -1.80
CA GLN A 101 -4.65 0.78 -1.67
C GLN A 101 -4.77 -0.15 -0.47
N GLY A 102 -5.88 -0.07 0.26
CA GLY A 102 -6.26 -1.05 1.26
C GLY A 102 -6.88 -2.31 0.63
N ASP A 103 -7.11 -3.33 1.46
CA ASP A 103 -7.66 -4.62 1.05
C ASP A 103 -9.11 -4.54 0.59
N GLY A 104 -9.92 -3.73 1.24
CA GLY A 104 -11.29 -3.48 0.80
C GLY A 104 -11.37 -2.78 -0.56
N ASP A 105 -10.42 -1.94 -0.86
CA ASP A 105 -10.35 -1.26 -2.15
C ASP A 105 -9.81 -2.18 -3.24
N LEU A 106 -8.59 -2.69 -3.07
CA LEU A 106 -7.90 -3.47 -4.10
C LEU A 106 -8.50 -4.85 -4.31
N ALA A 107 -8.75 -5.57 -3.22
CA ALA A 107 -9.15 -6.98 -3.24
C ALA A 107 -10.67 -7.19 -3.18
N CYS A 108 -11.48 -6.12 -3.14
CA CYS A 108 -12.93 -6.20 -3.20
C CYS A 108 -13.47 -5.41 -4.38
N ILE A 109 -13.69 -4.11 -4.21
CA ILE A 109 -14.32 -3.26 -5.23
C ILE A 109 -13.43 -3.16 -6.48
N GLY A 110 -12.12 -3.09 -6.31
CA GLY A 110 -11.12 -2.90 -7.36
C GLY A 110 -10.49 -4.18 -7.92
N THR A 111 -11.05 -5.36 -7.62
CA THR A 111 -10.44 -6.62 -8.06
C THR A 111 -10.29 -6.70 -9.57
N ALA A 112 -11.31 -6.30 -10.33
CA ALA A 112 -11.28 -6.32 -11.79
C ALA A 112 -10.24 -5.34 -12.35
N GLU A 113 -10.21 -4.11 -11.88
CA GLU A 113 -9.26 -3.09 -12.31
C GLU A 113 -7.83 -3.50 -11.99
N THR A 114 -7.59 -4.06 -10.81
CA THR A 114 -6.28 -4.58 -10.40
C THR A 114 -5.83 -5.70 -11.32
N ILE A 115 -6.66 -6.73 -11.53
CA ILE A 115 -6.33 -7.85 -12.40
C ILE A 115 -6.05 -7.40 -13.83
N HIS A 116 -6.91 -6.53 -14.38
CA HIS A 116 -6.73 -6.06 -15.75
C HIS A 116 -5.51 -5.14 -15.92
N SER A 117 -5.19 -4.31 -14.94
CA SER A 117 -3.98 -3.48 -14.96
C SER A 117 -2.71 -4.34 -14.92
N LEU A 118 -2.67 -5.32 -14.01
CA LEU A 118 -1.58 -6.27 -13.91
C LEU A 118 -1.43 -7.12 -15.19
N ASN A 119 -2.54 -7.61 -15.75
CA ASN A 119 -2.54 -8.41 -16.96
C ASN A 119 -2.04 -7.62 -18.19
N ARG A 120 -2.37 -6.33 -18.27
CA ARG A 120 -1.84 -5.43 -19.32
C ARG A 120 -0.36 -5.10 -19.15
N GLY A 121 0.22 -5.35 -17.97
CA GLY A 121 1.58 -4.94 -17.66
C GLY A 121 1.73 -3.42 -17.59
N ASP A 122 0.74 -2.72 -17.06
CA ASP A 122 0.83 -1.27 -16.86
C ASP A 122 2.07 -0.98 -15.99
N ASN A 123 2.94 -0.06 -16.45
CA ASN A 123 4.21 0.26 -15.79
C ASN A 123 3.98 1.17 -14.58
N ILE A 124 3.32 0.63 -13.57
CA ILE A 124 3.00 1.28 -12.29
C ILE A 124 3.43 0.39 -11.12
N ALA A 125 3.63 0.99 -9.96
CA ALA A 125 3.77 0.24 -8.71
C ALA A 125 2.42 0.19 -7.98
N ILE A 126 2.02 -0.98 -7.50
CA ILE A 126 0.81 -1.16 -6.69
C ILE A 126 1.24 -1.49 -5.26
N ILE A 127 0.98 -0.57 -4.34
CA ILE A 127 1.26 -0.73 -2.91
C ILE A 127 -0.03 -1.14 -2.22
N PHE A 128 -0.05 -2.38 -1.74
CA PHE A 128 -1.23 -3.02 -1.17
C PHE A 128 -1.10 -3.18 0.35
N ILE A 129 -1.93 -2.47 1.10
CA ILE A 129 -2.00 -2.58 2.55
C ILE A 129 -3.08 -3.60 2.92
N ASN A 130 -2.63 -4.81 3.23
CA ASN A 130 -3.51 -5.90 3.63
C ASN A 130 -3.53 -6.03 5.15
N ASN A 131 -4.42 -5.30 5.81
CA ASN A 131 -4.66 -5.40 7.25
C ASN A 131 -5.89 -6.26 7.61
N ALA A 132 -6.51 -6.87 6.60
CA ALA A 132 -7.60 -7.84 6.71
C ALA A 132 -8.91 -7.27 7.28
N ILE A 133 -9.16 -5.96 7.14
CA ILE A 133 -10.35 -5.32 7.70
C ILE A 133 -10.70 -4.00 6.98
N TYR A 134 -11.99 -3.68 6.88
CA TYR A 134 -12.46 -2.33 6.52
C TYR A 134 -12.37 -1.41 7.74
N GLY A 135 -11.25 -0.72 7.93
CA GLY A 135 -11.00 0.08 9.12
C GLY A 135 -11.86 1.34 9.20
N MET A 136 -11.91 2.15 8.13
CA MET A 136 -12.57 3.45 8.09
C MET A 136 -14.08 3.37 8.43
N THR A 137 -14.74 2.32 8.01
CA THR A 137 -16.19 2.15 8.15
C THR A 137 -16.62 1.45 9.44
N GLY A 138 -15.68 1.09 10.31
CA GLY A 138 -15.98 0.53 11.63
C GLY A 138 -15.63 -0.95 11.81
N GLY A 139 -14.71 -1.49 10.99
CA GLY A 139 -14.13 -2.81 11.23
C GLY A 139 -14.90 -3.99 10.66
N GLN A 140 -15.50 -3.83 9.49
CA GLN A 140 -16.19 -4.91 8.78
C GLN A 140 -15.19 -5.92 8.19
N MET A 141 -15.69 -7.11 7.93
CA MET A 141 -14.94 -8.18 7.29
C MET A 141 -14.55 -7.78 5.86
N ALA A 142 -13.26 -7.87 5.55
CA ALA A 142 -12.71 -7.70 4.21
C ALA A 142 -12.60 -9.04 3.47
N PRO A 143 -12.44 -9.06 2.14
CA PRO A 143 -12.21 -10.31 1.40
C PRO A 143 -10.99 -11.08 1.90
N THR A 144 -10.00 -10.38 2.43
CA THR A 144 -8.73 -10.93 2.91
C THR A 144 -8.74 -11.31 4.39
N THR A 145 -9.82 -11.03 5.13
CA THR A 145 -9.95 -11.39 6.57
C THR A 145 -9.67 -12.87 6.79
N LEU A 146 -8.82 -13.19 7.74
CA LEU A 146 -8.38 -14.57 7.99
C LEU A 146 -9.49 -15.43 8.60
N VAL A 147 -9.41 -16.73 8.37
CA VAL A 147 -10.31 -17.71 9.01
C VAL A 147 -10.19 -17.60 10.52
N GLY A 148 -11.32 -17.54 11.21
CA GLY A 148 -11.42 -17.38 12.67
C GLY A 148 -11.24 -15.93 13.16
N MET A 149 -10.81 -14.99 12.31
CA MET A 149 -10.66 -13.59 12.69
C MET A 149 -12.03 -12.94 12.91
N LYS A 150 -12.20 -12.29 14.06
CA LYS A 150 -13.43 -11.58 14.45
C LYS A 150 -13.41 -10.16 13.88
N THR A 151 -14.55 -9.73 13.38
CA THR A 151 -14.78 -8.37 12.84
C THR A 151 -16.18 -7.89 13.24
N ALA A 152 -16.48 -6.60 12.99
CA ALA A 152 -17.78 -6.03 13.30
C ALA A 152 -18.95 -6.78 12.61
N THR A 153 -18.75 -7.27 11.39
CA THR A 153 -19.76 -8.03 10.64
C THR A 153 -19.60 -9.55 10.78
N CYS A 154 -18.60 -10.02 11.51
CA CYS A 154 -18.33 -11.42 11.76
C CYS A 154 -17.87 -11.63 13.22
N PRO A 155 -18.75 -11.43 14.22
CA PRO A 155 -18.37 -11.37 15.63
C PRO A 155 -17.90 -12.73 16.20
N TYR A 156 -18.31 -13.83 15.58
CA TYR A 156 -17.89 -15.18 15.98
C TYR A 156 -16.62 -15.68 15.26
N GLY A 157 -16.09 -14.86 14.33
CA GLY A 157 -14.96 -15.21 13.49
C GLY A 157 -15.37 -15.71 12.11
N ARG A 158 -14.52 -15.44 11.09
CA ARG A 158 -14.77 -15.88 9.72
C ARG A 158 -14.86 -17.40 9.65
N ASN A 159 -16.01 -17.89 9.22
CA ASN A 159 -16.24 -19.31 8.95
C ASN A 159 -16.26 -19.54 7.42
N PRO A 160 -15.36 -20.38 6.85
CA PRO A 160 -15.32 -20.63 5.41
C PRO A 160 -16.61 -21.17 4.81
N GLU A 161 -17.40 -21.96 5.55
CA GLU A 161 -18.68 -22.51 5.09
C GLU A 161 -19.74 -21.43 4.84
N ILE A 162 -19.67 -20.30 5.57
CA ILE A 162 -20.62 -19.20 5.48
C ILE A 162 -20.05 -18.04 4.64
N HIS A 163 -18.76 -17.70 4.85
CA HIS A 163 -18.15 -16.48 4.34
C HIS A 163 -17.11 -16.74 3.24
N GLY A 164 -16.88 -18.00 2.87
CA GLY A 164 -15.79 -18.37 1.96
C GLY A 164 -14.39 -18.16 2.54
N TYR A 165 -13.38 -18.53 1.78
CA TYR A 165 -11.97 -18.42 2.15
C TYR A 165 -11.42 -17.00 1.89
N PRO A 166 -10.36 -16.60 2.62
CA PRO A 166 -9.64 -15.34 2.35
C PRO A 166 -9.08 -15.28 0.94
N LEU A 167 -9.25 -14.13 0.29
CA LEU A 167 -8.70 -13.90 -1.04
C LEU A 167 -7.19 -13.66 -0.95
N LYS A 168 -6.41 -14.39 -1.76
CA LYS A 168 -4.95 -14.34 -1.79
C LYS A 168 -4.47 -13.51 -2.98
N MET A 169 -4.58 -12.19 -2.88
CA MET A 169 -4.34 -11.27 -3.99
C MET A 169 -2.90 -11.32 -4.52
N THR A 170 -1.90 -11.46 -3.66
CA THR A 170 -0.49 -11.57 -4.10
C THR A 170 -0.24 -12.84 -4.89
N GLU A 171 -0.85 -13.96 -4.50
CA GLU A 171 -0.76 -15.22 -5.26
C GLU A 171 -1.45 -15.09 -6.61
N ILE A 172 -2.62 -14.46 -6.68
CA ILE A 172 -3.32 -14.18 -7.93
C ILE A 172 -2.46 -13.28 -8.83
N ALA A 173 -1.96 -12.16 -8.30
CA ALA A 173 -1.10 -11.23 -9.03
C ALA A 173 0.14 -11.93 -9.60
N ALA A 174 0.73 -12.85 -8.86
CA ALA A 174 1.91 -13.61 -9.29
C ALA A 174 1.64 -14.60 -10.44
N THR A 175 0.38 -14.95 -10.72
CA THR A 175 0.01 -15.81 -11.86
C THR A 175 -0.15 -15.03 -13.16
N LEU A 176 -0.29 -13.72 -13.11
CA LEU A 176 -0.55 -12.88 -14.28
C LEU A 176 0.75 -12.59 -15.04
N GLN A 177 0.71 -12.79 -16.37
CA GLN A 177 1.91 -12.69 -17.21
C GLN A 177 2.46 -11.26 -17.35
N GLY A 178 1.60 -10.25 -17.24
CA GLY A 178 1.99 -8.84 -17.31
C GLY A 178 2.75 -8.33 -16.08
N THR A 179 2.72 -9.08 -14.98
CA THR A 179 3.34 -8.66 -13.71
C THR A 179 4.83 -8.98 -13.69
N CYS A 180 5.67 -7.97 -13.61
CA CYS A 180 7.13 -8.14 -13.56
C CYS A 180 7.66 -8.57 -12.19
N TYR A 181 7.02 -8.10 -11.12
CA TYR A 181 7.46 -8.33 -9.75
C TYR A 181 6.28 -8.36 -8.78
N VAL A 182 6.24 -9.35 -7.91
CA VAL A 182 5.27 -9.44 -6.80
C VAL A 182 6.02 -9.87 -5.55
N THR A 183 5.78 -9.18 -4.46
CA THR A 183 6.34 -9.55 -3.15
C THR A 183 5.31 -9.31 -2.06
N CYS A 184 5.43 -10.04 -0.98
CA CYS A 184 4.71 -9.80 0.26
C CYS A 184 5.73 -9.41 1.33
N LEU A 185 5.60 -8.20 1.86
CA LEU A 185 6.47 -7.68 2.90
C LEU A 185 5.74 -7.77 4.24
N LEU A 186 6.37 -8.40 5.23
CA LEU A 186 5.93 -8.38 6.61
C LEU A 186 6.79 -7.41 7.40
N TYR A 187 6.15 -6.56 8.16
CA TYR A 187 6.77 -5.48 8.92
C TYR A 187 7.87 -5.92 9.90
N THR A 188 7.79 -7.14 10.43
CA THR A 188 8.62 -7.56 11.57
C THR A 188 9.68 -8.60 11.25
N SER A 189 9.62 -9.27 10.11
CA SER A 189 10.70 -10.15 9.62
C SER A 189 10.44 -10.66 8.21
N PRO A 190 11.47 -10.87 7.40
CA PRO A 190 11.32 -11.56 6.13
C PRO A 190 10.72 -12.94 6.40
N SER A 191 9.58 -13.24 5.78
CA SER A 191 8.97 -14.55 5.87
C SER A 191 9.27 -15.36 4.61
N PRO A 192 9.12 -16.68 4.63
CA PRO A 192 9.19 -17.49 3.42
C PRO A 192 8.18 -17.10 2.34
N ARG A 193 7.20 -16.23 2.69
CA ARG A 193 6.22 -15.68 1.75
C ARG A 193 6.76 -14.47 1.00
N ASP A 194 7.85 -13.86 1.47
CA ASP A 194 8.55 -12.75 0.82
C ASP A 194 9.43 -13.25 -0.33
N MET A 195 8.99 -14.29 -1.02
CA MET A 195 9.74 -14.86 -2.13
C MET A 195 9.65 -13.99 -3.36
N ARG A 196 10.79 -13.46 -3.79
CA ARG A 196 10.94 -12.86 -5.11
C ARG A 196 10.59 -13.88 -6.17
N ARG A 197 9.55 -13.64 -6.94
CA ARG A 197 9.37 -14.27 -8.24
C ARG A 197 9.84 -13.27 -9.29
N SER A 198 11.13 -13.25 -9.58
CA SER A 198 11.63 -12.63 -10.80
C SER A 198 11.32 -13.56 -11.97
N ARG A 199 10.81 -13.01 -13.03
CA ARG A 199 10.79 -13.66 -14.36
C ARG A 199 12.05 -13.36 -15.12
#